data_c7f38f7f04a6204e83fb14e1db2a9f89
#
_entry.id   c7f38f7f04a6204e83fb14e1db2a9f89
#
_cell.length_a   1.000
_cell.length_b   1.000
_cell.length_c   1.000
_cell.angle_alpha   90.00
_cell.angle_beta   90.00
_cell.angle_gamma   90.00
#
_symmetry.space_group_name_H-M   'P 1'
#
loop_
_entity.id
_entity.type
_entity.pdbx_description
1 polymer ?
#
loop_
_entity_poly.entity_id
_entity_poly.type
_entity_poly.pdbx_seq_one_letter_code
_entity_poly.pdbx_strand_id
1 'polypeptide(L)'
;MEAQKTLDARGLKCPMPILKAKKEIDATPPGDVLKVIATDPGSVLDFQGWIKTSANYELLQQEEGKDEQGRKTFIHYVRRKL
;
A
#
# COMPACT_ATOMS: atom_id res chain seq x y z
N MET A 1 -5.40 7.20 10.28
CA MET A 1 -4.73 5.98 10.75
C MET A 1 -3.23 6.19 10.77
N GLU A 2 -2.58 5.76 11.81
CA GLU A 2 -1.13 5.87 11.93
C GLU A 2 -0.44 4.66 11.31
N ALA A 3 0.71 4.92 10.67
CA ALA A 3 1.53 3.87 10.11
C ALA A 3 2.96 4.04 10.60
N GLN A 4 3.64 2.95 10.88
CA GLN A 4 5.02 2.96 11.33
C GLN A 4 5.97 3.27 10.17
N LYS A 5 5.54 2.98 8.95
CA LYS A 5 6.38 3.19 7.77
C LYS A 5 5.52 3.69 6.61
N THR A 6 6.11 4.52 5.76
CA THR A 6 5.42 5.04 4.57
C THR A 6 6.25 4.72 3.33
N LEU A 7 5.60 4.18 2.31
CA LEU A 7 6.20 3.93 1.00
C LEU A 7 5.60 4.88 -0.02
N ASP A 8 6.46 5.62 -0.69
CA ASP A 8 6.05 6.50 -1.79
C ASP A 8 6.16 5.73 -3.11
N ALA A 9 5.01 5.30 -3.64
CA ALA A 9 4.92 4.59 -4.91
C ALA A 9 4.26 5.46 -5.99
N ARG A 10 4.29 6.78 -5.81
CA ARG A 10 3.72 7.70 -6.80
C ARG A 10 4.49 7.61 -8.11
N GLY A 11 3.76 7.71 -9.22
CA GLY A 11 4.34 7.62 -10.55
C GLY A 11 4.60 6.21 -11.06
N LEU A 12 4.43 5.20 -10.21
CA LEU A 12 4.62 3.80 -10.60
C LEU A 12 3.31 3.21 -11.12
N LYS A 13 3.44 2.34 -12.12
CA LYS A 13 2.29 1.63 -12.70
C LYS A 13 2.29 0.18 -12.26
N CYS A 14 1.09 -0.43 -12.26
CA CYS A 14 0.93 -1.85 -11.97
C CYS A 14 1.90 -2.70 -12.83
N PRO A 15 2.59 -3.70 -12.24
CA PRO A 15 2.45 -4.20 -10.88
C PRO A 15 3.45 -3.61 -9.88
N MET A 16 4.16 -2.54 -10.24
CA MET A 16 5.27 -2.02 -9.41
C MET A 16 4.86 -1.58 -8.02
N PRO A 17 3.69 -0.90 -7.80
CA PRO A 17 3.31 -0.53 -6.43
C PRO A 17 3.21 -1.75 -5.51
N ILE A 18 2.65 -2.85 -6.00
CA ILE A 18 2.52 -4.08 -5.20
C ILE A 18 3.87 -4.71 -4.92
N LEU A 19 4.74 -4.79 -5.93
CA LEU A 19 6.06 -5.39 -5.76
C LEU A 19 6.88 -4.63 -4.72
N LYS A 20 6.84 -3.30 -4.77
CA LYS A 20 7.55 -2.48 -3.80
C LYS A 20 6.91 -2.57 -2.42
N ALA A 21 5.58 -2.58 -2.34
CA ALA A 21 4.89 -2.72 -1.07
C ALA A 21 5.20 -4.05 -0.40
N LYS A 22 5.22 -5.13 -1.16
CA LYS A 22 5.54 -6.46 -0.64
C LYS A 22 6.96 -6.49 -0.08
N LYS A 23 7.92 -5.93 -0.80
CA LYS A 23 9.29 -5.87 -0.33
C LYS A 23 9.40 -5.08 0.98
N GLU A 24 8.72 -3.93 1.06
CA GLU A 24 8.77 -3.09 2.24
C GLU A 24 8.08 -3.74 3.44
N ILE A 25 6.92 -4.34 3.24
CA ILE A 25 6.17 -4.95 4.34
C ILE A 25 6.91 -6.17 4.89
N ASP A 26 7.59 -6.91 4.03
CA ASP A 26 8.38 -8.06 4.47
C ASP A 26 9.63 -7.63 5.27
N ALA A 27 10.05 -6.38 5.11
CA ALA A 27 11.17 -5.82 5.86
C ALA A 27 10.73 -5.16 7.17
N THR A 28 9.42 -5.09 7.45
CA THR A 28 8.91 -4.50 8.68
C THR A 28 8.60 -5.59 9.71
N PRO A 29 8.67 -5.25 11.01
CA PRO A 29 8.28 -6.22 12.05
C PRO A 29 6.80 -6.60 11.96
N PRO A 30 6.44 -7.82 12.37
CA PRO A 30 5.03 -8.21 12.42
C PRO A 30 4.22 -7.28 13.32
N GLY A 31 3.01 -6.96 12.89
CA GLY A 31 2.13 -6.05 13.61
C GLY A 31 2.24 -4.61 13.17
N ASP A 32 3.30 -4.23 12.46
CA ASP A 32 3.46 -2.86 11.98
C ASP A 32 2.62 -2.62 10.74
N VAL A 33 2.27 -1.35 10.54
CA VAL A 33 1.44 -0.89 9.43
C VAL A 33 2.30 -0.13 8.44
N LEU A 34 2.16 -0.50 7.16
CA LEU A 34 2.78 0.21 6.04
C LEU A 34 1.73 1.04 5.33
N LYS A 35 2.02 2.33 5.16
CA LYS A 35 1.20 3.23 4.36
C LYS A 35 1.82 3.33 2.98
N VAL A 36 1.07 2.95 1.94
CA VAL A 36 1.53 3.03 0.56
C VAL A 36 0.76 4.12 -0.16
N ILE A 37 1.49 5.05 -0.78
CA ILE A 37 0.89 6.13 -1.55
C ILE A 37 1.14 5.85 -3.02
N ALA A 38 0.08 5.65 -3.79
CA ALA A 38 0.16 5.35 -5.21
C ALA A 38 -0.65 6.37 -6.02
N THR A 39 -0.34 6.49 -7.31
CA THR A 39 -1.10 7.34 -8.23
C THR A 39 -1.81 6.51 -9.30
N ASP A 40 -1.53 5.22 -9.39
CA ASP A 40 -2.18 4.33 -10.36
C ASP A 40 -3.56 3.92 -9.84
N PRO A 41 -4.66 4.26 -10.56
CA PRO A 41 -6.01 3.87 -10.12
C PRO A 41 -6.18 2.36 -9.97
N GLY A 42 -5.47 1.57 -10.77
CA GLY A 42 -5.51 0.11 -10.69
C GLY A 42 -4.99 -0.45 -9.40
N SER A 43 -4.22 0.35 -8.63
CA SER A 43 -3.64 -0.12 -7.38
C SER A 43 -4.71 -0.50 -6.34
N VAL A 44 -5.88 0.13 -6.39
CA VAL A 44 -6.95 -0.16 -5.43
C VAL A 44 -7.36 -1.63 -5.51
N LEU A 45 -7.70 -2.11 -6.71
CA LEU A 45 -8.08 -3.51 -6.90
C LEU A 45 -6.90 -4.46 -6.78
N ASP A 46 -5.72 -4.00 -7.22
CA ASP A 46 -4.51 -4.82 -7.15
C ASP A 46 -4.14 -5.12 -5.69
N PHE A 47 -4.24 -4.15 -4.81
CA PHE A 47 -3.97 -4.37 -3.38
C PHE A 47 -5.01 -5.28 -2.75
N GLN A 48 -6.28 -5.11 -3.10
CA GLN A 48 -7.35 -5.97 -2.61
C GLN A 48 -7.11 -7.42 -3.02
N GLY A 49 -6.76 -7.65 -4.29
CA GLY A 49 -6.50 -8.98 -4.82
C GLY A 49 -5.28 -9.63 -4.15
N TRP A 50 -4.19 -8.88 -3.99
CA TRP A 50 -3.00 -9.38 -3.34
C TRP A 50 -3.27 -9.81 -1.89
N ILE A 51 -3.88 -8.92 -1.12
CA ILE A 51 -4.11 -9.18 0.31
C ILE A 51 -5.12 -10.31 0.50
N LYS A 52 -6.13 -10.39 -0.37
CA LYS A 52 -7.14 -11.44 -0.30
C LYS A 52 -6.53 -12.84 -0.41
N THR A 53 -5.46 -12.98 -1.19
CA THR A 53 -4.80 -14.27 -1.42
C THR A 53 -3.63 -14.53 -0.49
N SER A 54 -3.35 -13.61 0.43
CA SER A 54 -2.21 -13.73 1.34
C SER A 54 -2.68 -13.79 2.79
N ALA A 55 -2.29 -14.84 3.50
CA ALA A 55 -2.64 -15.01 4.91
C ALA A 55 -1.79 -14.15 5.84
N ASN A 56 -0.66 -13.61 5.35
CA ASN A 56 0.32 -12.93 6.19
C ASN A 56 0.09 -11.42 6.31
N TYR A 57 -0.83 -10.87 5.55
CA TYR A 57 -1.07 -9.43 5.49
C TYR A 57 -2.54 -9.12 5.65
N GLU A 58 -2.81 -7.90 6.11
CA GLU A 58 -4.17 -7.42 6.29
C GLU A 58 -4.29 -6.02 5.70
N LEU A 59 -5.29 -5.82 4.85
CA LEU A 59 -5.58 -4.50 4.28
C LEU A 59 -6.54 -3.78 5.23
N LEU A 60 -6.02 -2.78 5.95
CA LEU A 60 -6.78 -2.11 6.98
C LEU A 60 -7.70 -1.05 6.42
N GLN A 61 -7.22 -0.28 5.45
CA GLN A 61 -7.95 0.87 4.95
C GLN A 61 -7.39 1.28 3.59
N GLN A 62 -8.28 1.80 2.73
CA GLN A 62 -7.88 2.43 1.48
C GLN A 62 -8.54 3.79 1.40
N GLU A 63 -7.79 4.79 0.99
CA GLU A 63 -8.27 6.17 0.90
C GLU A 63 -7.89 6.78 -0.43
N GLU A 64 -8.58 7.85 -0.80
CA GLU A 64 -8.20 8.68 -1.94
C GLU A 64 -7.85 10.07 -1.44
N GLY A 65 -6.89 10.71 -2.11
CA GLY A 65 -6.49 12.06 -1.79
C GLY A 65 -5.84 12.72 -2.99
N LYS A 66 -5.12 13.80 -2.74
CA LYS A 66 -4.32 14.48 -3.76
C LYS A 66 -2.96 14.83 -3.16
N ASP A 67 -1.93 14.80 -3.99
CA ASP A 67 -0.60 15.21 -3.55
C ASP A 67 -0.42 16.72 -3.77
N GLU A 68 0.77 17.22 -3.47
CA GLU A 68 1.10 18.63 -3.58
C GLU A 68 1.08 19.14 -5.02
N GLN A 69 1.12 18.24 -5.99
CA GLN A 69 1.03 18.60 -7.41
C GLN A 69 -0.37 18.45 -7.95
N GLY A 70 -1.36 18.17 -7.09
CA GLY A 70 -2.75 18.01 -7.50
C GLY A 70 -3.08 16.67 -8.12
N ARG A 71 -2.14 15.72 -8.13
CA ARG A 71 -2.39 14.37 -8.66
C ARG A 71 -3.24 13.58 -7.67
N LYS A 72 -4.20 12.84 -8.21
CA LYS A 72 -5.01 11.94 -7.37
C LYS A 72 -4.13 10.83 -6.81
N THR A 73 -4.23 10.61 -5.51
CA THR A 73 -3.48 9.56 -4.83
C THR A 73 -4.42 8.50 -4.29
N PHE A 74 -3.90 7.28 -4.21
CA PHE A 74 -4.60 6.13 -3.64
C PHE A 74 -3.74 5.59 -2.52
N ILE A 75 -4.24 5.65 -1.30
CA ILE A 75 -3.47 5.36 -0.10
C ILE A 75 -3.95 4.04 0.48
N HIS A 76 -3.02 3.12 0.69
CA HIS A 76 -3.32 1.79 1.18
C HIS A 76 -2.59 1.54 2.49
N TYR A 77 -3.32 1.11 3.51
CA TYR A 77 -2.75 0.75 4.81
C TYR A 77 -2.75 -0.76 4.93
N VAL A 78 -1.54 -1.32 4.97
CA VAL A 78 -1.34 -2.77 5.03
C VAL A 78 -0.61 -3.11 6.33
N ARG A 79 -1.15 -4.08 7.06
CA ARG A 79 -0.52 -4.57 8.30
C ARG A 79 0.09 -5.94 8.06
N ARG A 80 1.29 -6.16 8.58
CA ARG A 80 1.91 -7.47 8.57
C ARG A 80 1.43 -8.26 9.78
N LYS A 81 0.81 -9.41 9.53
CA LYS A 81 0.28 -10.27 10.60
C LYS A 81 1.35 -11.18 11.19
N LEU A 82 2.23 -11.69 10.37
CA LEU A 82 3.24 -12.67 10.77
C LEU A 82 4.64 -12.23 10.38
#